data_9bdf088e26a53405848a43d7254f6269
#
_entry.id   9bdf088e26a53405848a43d7254f6269
#
_cell.length_a   1.000
_cell.length_b   1.000
_cell.length_c   1.000
_cell.angle_alpha   90.00
_cell.angle_beta   90.00
_cell.angle_gamma   90.00
#
_symmetry.space_group_name_H-M   'P 1'
#
loop_
_entity.id
_entity.type
_entity.pdbx_description
1 polymer ?
#
loop_
_entity_poly.entity_id
_entity_poly.type
_entity_poly.pdbx_seq_one_letter_code
_entity_poly.pdbx_strand_id
1 'polypeptide(L)'
;MISIQENVFENCFSLSDITIPNGIQSIGSRAFLNCISLSSVTFPNGLATIGTAAFILCEKVIYYDFTQLSSIPTLSNQAFDGLPADCEIRVPASLETQWKAATNWTIYADHIVGV
;
A
#
# COMPACT_ATOMS: atom_id res chain seq x y z
N MET A 1 -14.38 -10.35 -9.33
CA MET A 1 -13.33 -9.51 -8.75
C MET A 1 -12.26 -10.40 -8.12
N ILE A 2 -11.00 -10.17 -8.48
CA ILE A 2 -9.89 -10.93 -7.91
C ILE A 2 -9.31 -10.11 -6.75
N SER A 3 -9.15 -10.76 -5.60
CA SER A 3 -8.72 -10.05 -4.39
C SER A 3 -7.74 -10.88 -3.58
N ILE A 4 -6.89 -10.17 -2.83
CA ILE A 4 -6.11 -10.78 -1.75
C ILE A 4 -7.02 -10.76 -0.53
N GLN A 5 -7.28 -11.93 0.01
CA GLN A 5 -8.25 -12.10 1.08
C GLN A 5 -7.73 -11.52 2.40
N GLU A 6 -8.65 -11.34 3.33
CA GLU A 6 -8.38 -10.89 4.69
C GLU A 6 -7.37 -11.81 5.38
N ASN A 7 -6.36 -11.25 6.01
CA ASN A 7 -5.34 -11.95 6.81
C ASN A 7 -4.46 -12.97 6.08
N VAL A 8 -4.51 -13.05 4.74
CA VAL A 8 -3.82 -14.12 3.98
C VAL A 8 -2.32 -14.16 4.25
N PHE A 9 -1.66 -13.01 4.31
CA PHE A 9 -0.22 -12.92 4.54
C PHE A 9 0.12 -12.32 5.91
N GLU A 10 -0.80 -12.41 6.85
CA GLU A 10 -0.59 -11.91 8.21
C GLU A 10 0.61 -12.61 8.84
N ASN A 11 1.51 -11.82 9.43
CA ASN A 11 2.72 -12.33 10.11
C ASN A 11 3.65 -13.13 9.21
N CYS A 12 3.69 -12.85 7.91
CA CYS A 12 4.65 -13.47 7.00
C CYS A 12 6.04 -12.84 7.21
N PHE A 13 6.77 -13.31 8.22
CA PHE A 13 8.02 -12.70 8.67
C PHE A 13 9.18 -12.86 7.71
N SER A 14 9.07 -13.76 6.74
CA SER A 14 10.12 -13.98 5.74
C SER A 14 9.87 -13.28 4.42
N LEU A 15 8.72 -12.64 4.27
CA LEU A 15 8.36 -11.94 3.04
C LEU A 15 9.15 -10.64 2.96
N SER A 16 10.02 -10.50 1.95
CA SER A 16 10.91 -9.33 1.86
C SER A 16 10.47 -8.28 0.83
N ASP A 17 10.05 -8.70 -0.35
CA ASP A 17 9.47 -7.81 -1.34
C ASP A 17 8.36 -8.54 -2.07
N ILE A 18 7.41 -7.80 -2.60
CA ILE A 18 6.28 -8.39 -3.28
C ILE A 18 5.80 -7.49 -4.42
N THR A 19 5.51 -8.12 -5.55
CA THR A 19 4.80 -7.49 -6.65
C THR A 19 3.41 -8.08 -6.68
N ILE A 20 2.40 -7.25 -6.41
CA ILE A 20 1.01 -7.68 -6.45
C ILE A 20 0.64 -7.92 -7.91
N PRO A 21 0.15 -9.10 -8.29
CA PRO A 21 -0.11 -9.44 -9.69
C PRO A 21 -1.16 -8.55 -10.34
N ASN A 22 -1.04 -8.38 -11.64
CA ASN A 22 -2.09 -7.75 -12.44
C ASN A 22 -3.38 -8.55 -12.29
N GLY A 23 -4.50 -7.86 -12.25
CA GLY A 23 -5.80 -8.50 -12.05
C GLY A 23 -6.30 -8.43 -10.62
N ILE A 24 -5.42 -8.18 -9.65
CA ILE A 24 -5.85 -7.96 -8.26
C ILE A 24 -6.50 -6.58 -8.18
N GLN A 25 -7.75 -6.54 -7.74
CA GLN A 25 -8.54 -5.32 -7.64
C GLN A 25 -8.75 -4.86 -6.20
N SER A 26 -8.55 -5.74 -5.23
CA SER A 26 -8.68 -5.37 -3.83
C SER A 26 -7.71 -6.13 -2.94
N ILE A 27 -7.30 -5.46 -1.86
CA ILE A 27 -6.46 -6.06 -0.82
C ILE A 27 -7.29 -6.04 0.46
N GLY A 28 -7.46 -7.21 1.07
CA GLY A 28 -8.30 -7.39 2.23
C GLY A 28 -7.72 -6.78 3.50
N SER A 29 -8.57 -6.62 4.52
CA SER A 29 -8.17 -6.12 5.83
C SER A 29 -7.07 -7.00 6.42
N ARG A 30 -6.03 -6.37 6.94
CA ARG A 30 -4.90 -7.04 7.60
C ARG A 30 -4.17 -8.05 6.71
N ALA A 31 -4.30 -7.94 5.38
CA ALA A 31 -3.72 -8.93 4.46
C ALA A 31 -2.21 -9.10 4.68
N PHE A 32 -1.50 -8.03 4.99
CA PHE A 32 -0.05 -8.03 5.23
C PHE A 32 0.30 -7.51 6.63
N LEU A 33 -0.58 -7.71 7.59
CA LEU A 33 -0.37 -7.26 8.96
C LEU A 33 0.96 -7.80 9.49
N ASN A 34 1.79 -6.89 10.00
CA ASN A 34 3.01 -7.27 10.72
C ASN A 34 4.00 -8.09 9.89
N CYS A 35 4.11 -7.80 8.60
CA CYS A 35 5.14 -8.39 7.74
C CYS A 35 6.45 -7.65 7.98
N ILE A 36 7.15 -8.02 9.05
CA ILE A 36 8.27 -7.23 9.59
C ILE A 36 9.52 -7.21 8.72
N SER A 37 9.64 -8.12 7.75
CA SER A 37 10.78 -8.15 6.83
C SER A 37 10.47 -7.52 5.47
N LEU A 38 9.22 -7.11 5.25
CA LEU A 38 8.80 -6.56 3.98
C LEU A 38 9.50 -5.23 3.72
N SER A 39 10.21 -5.13 2.59
CA SER A 39 10.99 -3.94 2.24
C SER A 39 10.38 -3.11 1.11
N SER A 40 9.61 -3.74 0.22
CA SER A 40 8.95 -3.01 -0.87
C SER A 40 7.73 -3.75 -1.38
N VAL A 41 6.76 -2.97 -1.88
CA VAL A 41 5.54 -3.50 -2.49
C VAL A 41 5.27 -2.74 -3.77
N THR A 42 5.02 -3.47 -4.86
CA THR A 42 4.63 -2.89 -6.14
C THR A 42 3.18 -3.27 -6.41
N PHE A 43 2.35 -2.27 -6.72
CA PHE A 43 0.92 -2.44 -6.91
C PHE A 43 0.54 -2.41 -8.38
N PRO A 44 -0.49 -3.19 -8.80
CA PRO A 44 -0.90 -3.25 -10.20
C PRO A 44 -1.86 -2.12 -10.55
N ASN A 45 -1.88 -1.74 -11.84
CA ASN A 45 -2.94 -0.88 -12.34
C ASN A 45 -4.26 -1.66 -12.24
N GLY A 46 -5.33 -0.97 -11.86
CA GLY A 46 -6.62 -1.62 -11.63
C GLY A 46 -6.92 -1.92 -10.17
N LEU A 47 -5.93 -1.77 -9.28
CA LEU A 47 -6.20 -1.86 -7.84
C LEU A 47 -7.18 -0.78 -7.44
N ALA A 48 -8.31 -1.18 -6.86
CA ALA A 48 -9.40 -0.26 -6.52
C ALA A 48 -9.52 0.03 -5.02
N THR A 49 -9.16 -0.93 -4.16
CA THR A 49 -9.34 -0.77 -2.71
C THR A 49 -8.22 -1.43 -1.93
N ILE A 50 -7.86 -0.79 -0.82
CA ILE A 50 -6.92 -1.33 0.17
C ILE A 50 -7.64 -1.33 1.52
N GLY A 51 -7.74 -2.51 2.13
CA GLY A 51 -8.53 -2.72 3.35
C GLY A 51 -7.91 -2.15 4.61
N THR A 52 -8.69 -2.16 5.69
CA THR A 52 -8.29 -1.66 7.00
C THR A 52 -7.04 -2.40 7.50
N ALA A 53 -6.03 -1.63 7.92
CA ALA A 53 -4.80 -2.17 8.49
C ALA A 53 -4.06 -3.15 7.56
N ALA A 54 -4.26 -3.03 6.24
CA ALA A 54 -3.70 -4.01 5.28
C ALA A 54 -2.19 -4.16 5.41
N PHE A 55 -1.46 -3.09 5.66
CA PHE A 55 0.01 -3.08 5.80
C PHE A 55 0.44 -2.51 7.16
N ILE A 56 -0.41 -2.63 8.16
CA ILE A 56 -0.09 -2.11 9.49
C ILE A 56 1.13 -2.85 10.06
N LEU A 57 2.02 -2.11 10.71
CA LEU A 57 3.23 -2.63 11.37
C LEU A 57 4.24 -3.28 10.41
N CYS A 58 4.20 -2.93 9.13
CA CYS A 58 5.26 -3.28 8.20
C CYS A 58 6.40 -2.27 8.37
N GLU A 59 7.23 -2.49 9.36
CA GLU A 59 8.13 -1.47 9.93
C GLU A 59 9.44 -1.29 9.17
N LYS A 60 9.69 -2.10 8.12
CA LYS A 60 10.92 -2.01 7.33
C LYS A 60 10.69 -1.65 5.87
N VAL A 61 9.47 -1.30 5.49
CA VAL A 61 9.17 -0.97 4.10
C VAL A 61 9.87 0.34 3.71
N ILE A 62 10.64 0.29 2.63
CA ILE A 62 11.35 1.44 2.09
C ILE A 62 10.42 2.22 1.16
N TYR A 63 9.62 1.51 0.35
CA TYR A 63 8.63 2.18 -0.50
C TYR A 63 7.45 1.28 -0.83
N TYR A 64 6.31 1.93 -1.04
CA TYR A 64 5.11 1.36 -1.64
C TYR A 64 4.95 2.01 -3.01
N ASP A 65 4.98 1.20 -4.07
CA ASP A 65 5.03 1.71 -5.45
C ASP A 65 3.67 1.62 -6.11
N PHE A 66 3.02 2.76 -6.29
CA PHE A 66 1.75 2.91 -6.98
C PHE A 66 1.91 3.56 -8.37
N THR A 67 3.13 3.64 -8.90
CA THR A 67 3.40 4.41 -10.12
C THR A 67 2.71 3.85 -11.36
N GLN A 68 2.28 2.57 -11.32
CA GLN A 68 1.57 1.96 -12.44
C GLN A 68 0.07 2.30 -12.47
N LEU A 69 -0.47 2.89 -11.41
CA LEU A 69 -1.91 3.15 -11.32
C LEU A 69 -2.29 4.43 -12.06
N SER A 70 -3.42 4.37 -12.78
CA SER A 70 -3.99 5.54 -13.45
C SER A 70 -5.06 6.23 -12.61
N SER A 71 -5.44 5.64 -11.48
CA SER A 71 -6.40 6.25 -10.54
C SER A 71 -6.03 5.87 -9.11
N ILE A 72 -6.50 6.68 -8.17
CA ILE A 72 -6.18 6.53 -6.75
C ILE A 72 -7.09 5.47 -6.13
N PRO A 73 -6.54 4.39 -5.54
CA PRO A 73 -7.39 3.40 -4.88
C PRO A 73 -8.00 3.98 -3.60
N THR A 74 -9.16 3.45 -3.22
CA THR A 74 -9.80 3.80 -1.95
C THR A 74 -8.99 3.17 -0.82
N LEU A 75 -8.61 3.97 0.17
CA LEU A 75 -7.82 3.54 1.31
C LEU A 75 -8.68 3.50 2.56
N SER A 76 -8.66 2.38 3.25
CA SER A 76 -9.34 2.25 4.55
C SER A 76 -8.42 2.70 5.69
N ASN A 77 -8.97 2.78 6.91
CA ASN A 77 -8.24 3.29 8.07
C ASN A 77 -7.00 2.47 8.40
N GLN A 78 -5.94 3.13 8.83
CA GLN A 78 -4.74 2.53 9.40
C GLN A 78 -3.97 1.62 8.44
N ALA A 79 -4.22 1.73 7.15
CA ALA A 79 -3.66 0.79 6.17
C ALA A 79 -2.13 0.72 6.22
N PHE A 80 -1.46 1.84 6.46
CA PHE A 80 0.00 1.91 6.48
C PHE A 80 0.56 2.35 7.84
N ASP A 81 -0.23 2.27 8.90
CA ASP A 81 0.24 2.70 10.22
C ASP A 81 1.47 1.90 10.64
N GLY A 82 2.42 2.59 11.26
CA GLY A 82 3.69 1.99 11.65
C GLY A 82 4.74 1.97 10.55
N LEU A 83 4.48 2.61 9.39
CA LEU A 83 5.50 2.69 8.34
C LEU A 83 6.70 3.50 8.83
N PRO A 84 7.92 3.19 8.33
CA PRO A 84 9.12 3.92 8.72
C PRO A 84 9.05 5.40 8.34
N ALA A 85 9.73 6.25 9.11
CA ALA A 85 9.77 7.70 8.84
C ALA A 85 10.28 8.02 7.43
N ASP A 86 11.19 7.20 6.90
CA ASP A 86 11.80 7.41 5.58
C ASP A 86 11.06 6.68 4.46
N CYS A 87 9.96 6.00 4.77
CA CYS A 87 9.21 5.25 3.77
C CYS A 87 8.60 6.19 2.74
N GLU A 88 8.71 5.85 1.46
CA GLU A 88 8.10 6.58 0.37
C GLU A 88 6.86 5.86 -0.14
N ILE A 89 5.78 6.61 -0.33
CA ILE A 89 4.61 6.14 -1.07
C ILE A 89 4.74 6.78 -2.45
N ARG A 90 5.24 6.01 -3.42
CA ARG A 90 5.54 6.49 -4.76
C ARG A 90 4.31 6.46 -5.64
N VAL A 91 3.93 7.60 -6.19
CA VAL A 91 2.73 7.74 -7.01
C VAL A 91 3.09 8.38 -8.35
N PRO A 92 2.22 8.28 -9.38
CA PRO A 92 2.47 9.01 -10.62
C PRO A 92 2.56 10.51 -10.35
N ALA A 93 3.56 11.16 -10.94
CA ALA A 93 3.77 12.60 -10.71
C ALA A 93 2.53 13.42 -11.03
N SER A 94 1.78 13.03 -12.07
CA SER A 94 0.55 13.72 -12.48
C SER A 94 -0.58 13.61 -11.46
N LEU A 95 -0.51 12.68 -10.52
CA LEU A 95 -1.55 12.46 -9.51
C LEU A 95 -1.11 12.82 -8.10
N GLU A 96 0.11 13.33 -7.94
CA GLU A 96 0.67 13.60 -6.60
C GLU A 96 -0.23 14.48 -5.74
N THR A 97 -0.67 15.60 -6.28
CA THR A 97 -1.50 16.55 -5.53
C THR A 97 -2.83 15.95 -5.12
N GLN A 98 -3.51 15.26 -6.05
CA GLN A 98 -4.79 14.61 -5.76
C GLN A 98 -4.62 13.47 -4.76
N TRP A 99 -3.52 12.72 -4.87
CA TRP A 99 -3.24 11.60 -3.97
C TRP A 99 -3.08 12.08 -2.53
N LYS A 100 -2.32 13.14 -2.34
CA LYS A 100 -2.10 13.72 -1.00
C LYS A 100 -3.38 14.25 -0.36
N ALA A 101 -4.36 14.62 -1.17
CA ALA A 101 -5.63 15.17 -0.70
C ALA A 101 -6.74 14.11 -0.56
N ALA A 102 -6.49 12.87 -0.99
CA ALA A 102 -7.51 11.84 -0.99
C ALA A 102 -7.82 11.36 0.43
N THR A 103 -9.07 10.96 0.65
CA THR A 103 -9.54 10.49 1.95
C THR A 103 -8.68 9.33 2.46
N ASN A 104 -8.29 9.39 3.72
CA ASN A 104 -7.41 8.45 4.42
C ASN A 104 -5.97 8.43 3.91
N TRP A 105 -5.68 8.96 2.73
CA TRP A 105 -4.32 9.17 2.25
C TRP A 105 -3.68 10.41 2.89
N THR A 106 -4.50 11.39 3.28
CA THR A 106 -4.01 12.67 3.81
C THR A 106 -3.09 12.51 5.01
N ILE A 107 -3.32 11.51 5.85
CA ILE A 107 -2.49 11.27 7.03
C ILE A 107 -1.08 10.80 6.67
N TYR A 108 -0.90 10.32 5.43
CA TYR A 108 0.40 9.87 4.94
C TYR A 108 1.01 10.83 3.92
N ALA A 109 0.47 12.05 3.81
CA ALA A 109 0.86 13.01 2.77
C ALA A 109 2.36 13.29 2.73
N ASP A 110 3.02 13.31 3.90
CA ASP A 110 4.45 13.58 3.99
C ASP A 110 5.31 12.45 3.39
N HIS A 111 4.73 11.27 3.20
CA HIS A 111 5.40 10.12 2.60
C HIS A 111 5.12 10.01 1.10
N ILE A 112 4.13 10.71 0.58
CA ILE A 112 3.69 10.60 -0.80
C ILE A 112 4.61 11.41 -1.71
N VAL A 113 5.18 10.74 -2.71
CA VAL A 113 6.17 11.33 -3.61
C VAL A 113 5.77 11.04 -5.06
N GLY A 114 5.67 12.08 -5.89
CA GLY A 114 5.44 11.92 -7.32
C GLY A 114 6.73 11.54 -8.05
N VAL A 115 6.66 10.52 -8.87
CA VAL A 115 7.86 10.02 -9.58
C VAL A 115 7.64 9.99 -11.08
#